data_f81568a253282298b44a23ca9e04eb05
#
_entry.id   f81568a253282298b44a23ca9e04eb05
#
_cell.length_a   1.000
_cell.length_b   1.000
_cell.length_c   1.000
_cell.angle_alpha   90.00
_cell.angle_beta   90.00
_cell.angle_gamma   90.00
#
_symmetry.space_group_name_H-M   'P 1'
#
loop_
_entity.id
_entity.type
_entity.pdbx_description
1 polymer ?
#
loop_
_entity_poly.entity_id
_entity_poly.type
_entity_poly.pdbx_seq_one_letter_code
_entity_poly.pdbx_strand_id
1 'polypeptide(L)'
;MEKFHIADVPKTDRITHLVDNLYAKMPVIESARAKLITESYKATEDEPIITRRAKAFAHILHNIPIIIRDEELIVGSSTLAPRGCQTFPEYSFQWLEDELDTVATRTADPFYIAEETKAELREVHKYWKGKTTSELATSYMAPEAILAIDHNIFTPGNYFYNGVGHVTVKYEEVLAIGYEGIIAKAQKELDECNVGDGDYAKKSRFLEAVIMSCQAVIDYAHRYAELAEQMAYQCQDPTRKQELLQIASNCTRVPAKGARNF
;
A
#
# COMPACT_ATOMS: atom_id res chain seq x y z
N MET A 1 -20.99 28.21 24.05
CA MET A 1 -20.14 27.12 23.55
C MET A 1 -18.81 27.74 23.16
N GLU A 2 -17.77 27.56 23.99
CA GLU A 2 -16.41 27.96 23.63
C GLU A 2 -15.99 27.25 22.35
N LYS A 3 -15.44 28.00 21.42
CA LYS A 3 -14.91 27.43 20.19
C LYS A 3 -13.61 26.71 20.53
N PHE A 4 -13.62 25.38 20.49
CA PHE A 4 -12.43 24.57 20.61
C PHE A 4 -11.51 24.83 19.40
N HIS A 5 -10.31 25.31 19.64
CA HIS A 5 -9.28 25.45 18.62
C HIS A 5 -8.22 24.36 18.80
N ILE A 6 -7.91 23.63 17.72
CA ILE A 6 -6.86 22.58 17.72
C ILE A 6 -5.51 23.15 18.19
N ALA A 7 -5.25 24.43 17.92
CA ALA A 7 -4.03 25.12 18.40
C ALA A 7 -3.91 25.20 19.93
N ASP A 8 -5.03 25.07 20.66
CA ASP A 8 -5.07 25.17 22.11
C ASP A 8 -4.84 23.82 22.82
N VAL A 9 -4.72 22.73 22.06
CA VAL A 9 -4.39 21.41 22.61
C VAL A 9 -2.90 21.35 22.90
N PRO A 10 -2.48 21.14 24.15
CA PRO A 10 -1.08 21.01 24.47
C PRO A 10 -0.50 19.76 23.78
N LYS A 11 0.56 19.95 23.01
CA LYS A 11 1.30 18.84 22.41
C LYS A 11 2.08 18.11 23.51
N THR A 12 1.97 16.80 23.54
CA THR A 12 2.84 15.97 24.38
C THR A 12 4.23 15.86 23.76
N ASP A 13 5.24 15.53 24.55
CA ASP A 13 6.61 15.32 24.05
C ASP A 13 6.62 14.27 22.94
N ARG A 14 5.85 13.20 23.07
CA ARG A 14 5.66 12.17 22.05
C ARG A 14 5.21 12.76 20.71
N ILE A 15 4.17 13.60 20.71
CA ILE A 15 3.65 14.23 19.49
C ILE A 15 4.69 15.16 18.90
N THR A 16 5.42 15.91 19.74
CA THR A 16 6.50 16.78 19.27
C THR A 16 7.60 15.96 18.58
N HIS A 17 8.07 14.89 19.20
CA HIS A 17 9.10 14.01 18.61
C HIS A 17 8.64 13.35 17.32
N LEU A 18 7.40 12.85 17.24
CA LEU A 18 6.85 12.25 16.02
C LEU A 18 6.78 13.26 14.86
N VAL A 19 6.35 14.51 15.16
CA VAL A 19 6.31 15.60 14.17
C VAL A 19 7.71 15.99 13.72
N ASP A 20 8.64 16.16 14.65
CA ASP A 20 10.03 16.53 14.36
C ASP A 20 10.70 15.45 13.49
N ASN A 21 10.51 14.17 13.82
CA ASN A 21 11.00 13.04 13.02
C ASN A 21 10.39 13.01 11.62
N LEU A 22 9.11 13.34 11.48
CA LEU A 22 8.42 13.39 10.20
C LEU A 22 9.02 14.45 9.27
N TYR A 23 9.36 15.62 9.83
CA TYR A 23 9.85 16.76 9.04
C TYR A 23 11.39 16.93 9.02
N ALA A 24 12.12 16.14 9.81
CA ALA A 24 13.58 16.23 9.91
C ALA A 24 14.32 15.96 8.60
N LYS A 25 13.69 15.23 7.67
CA LYS A 25 14.32 14.82 6.41
C LYS A 25 13.41 15.08 5.21
N MET A 26 14.04 15.21 4.05
CA MET A 26 13.34 15.22 2.76
C MET A 26 12.55 13.92 2.58
N PRO A 27 11.37 13.97 1.92
CA PRO A 27 10.66 12.76 1.52
C PRO A 27 11.54 11.82 0.70
N VAL A 28 11.35 10.52 0.86
CA VAL A 28 12.19 9.48 0.24
C VAL A 28 11.35 8.59 -0.66
N ILE A 29 11.82 8.30 -1.87
CA ILE A 29 11.25 7.25 -2.71
C ILE A 29 11.91 5.92 -2.38
N GLU A 30 11.08 4.90 -2.15
CA GLU A 30 11.49 3.53 -1.89
C GLU A 30 11.04 2.59 -3.01
N SER A 31 11.84 1.57 -3.33
CA SER A 31 11.61 0.63 -4.44
C SER A 31 10.92 -0.67 -4.01
N ALA A 32 10.79 -0.93 -2.72
CA ALA A 32 10.39 -2.25 -2.22
C ALA A 32 9.08 -2.76 -2.84
N ARG A 33 8.02 -1.93 -2.85
CA ARG A 33 6.75 -2.31 -3.46
C ARG A 33 6.88 -2.56 -4.97
N ALA A 34 7.61 -1.69 -5.66
CA ALA A 34 7.80 -1.80 -7.10
C ALA A 34 8.52 -3.10 -7.50
N LYS A 35 9.52 -3.52 -6.72
CA LYS A 35 10.21 -4.81 -6.90
C LYS A 35 9.26 -5.97 -6.69
N LEU A 36 8.55 -5.99 -5.57
CA LEU A 36 7.66 -7.09 -5.19
C LEU A 36 6.50 -7.28 -6.18
N ILE A 37 5.85 -6.20 -6.63
CA ILE A 37 4.81 -6.33 -7.64
C ILE A 37 5.37 -6.86 -8.96
N THR A 38 6.58 -6.43 -9.34
CA THR A 38 7.25 -6.88 -10.57
C THR A 38 7.60 -8.36 -10.49
N GLU A 39 8.14 -8.83 -9.37
CA GLU A 39 8.43 -10.25 -9.12
C GLU A 39 7.18 -11.12 -9.28
N SER A 40 6.09 -10.73 -8.60
CA SER A 40 4.82 -11.45 -8.69
C SER A 40 4.25 -11.47 -10.12
N TYR A 41 4.30 -10.34 -10.81
CA TYR A 41 3.77 -10.25 -12.17
C TYR A 41 4.59 -11.04 -13.17
N LYS A 42 5.91 -11.14 -13.01
CA LYS A 42 6.77 -12.06 -13.81
C LYS A 42 6.44 -13.52 -13.56
N ALA A 43 6.18 -13.88 -12.30
CA ALA A 43 5.88 -15.26 -11.92
C ALA A 43 4.48 -15.73 -12.32
N THR A 44 3.59 -14.81 -12.70
CA THR A 44 2.16 -15.09 -12.94
C THR A 44 1.70 -14.64 -14.34
N GLU A 45 2.60 -14.52 -15.32
CA GLU A 45 2.27 -13.94 -16.66
C GLU A 45 1.12 -14.67 -17.39
N ASP A 46 0.99 -15.97 -17.21
CA ASP A 46 -0.03 -16.81 -17.87
C ASP A 46 -1.35 -16.92 -17.10
N GLU A 47 -1.47 -16.24 -15.94
CA GLU A 47 -2.65 -16.34 -15.09
C GLU A 47 -3.69 -15.24 -15.38
N PRO A 48 -4.98 -15.48 -15.08
CA PRO A 48 -6.02 -14.47 -15.20
C PRO A 48 -5.71 -13.24 -14.36
N ILE A 49 -6.00 -12.05 -14.88
CA ILE A 49 -5.61 -10.76 -14.26
C ILE A 49 -6.11 -10.60 -12.82
N ILE A 50 -7.30 -11.11 -12.48
CA ILE A 50 -7.83 -11.03 -11.11
C ILE A 50 -6.98 -11.84 -10.13
N THR A 51 -6.56 -13.03 -10.53
CA THR A 51 -5.68 -13.91 -9.75
C THR A 51 -4.29 -13.27 -9.61
N ARG A 52 -3.73 -12.72 -10.70
CA ARG A 52 -2.44 -12.01 -10.67
C ARG A 52 -2.46 -10.86 -9.68
N ARG A 53 -3.54 -10.06 -9.68
CA ARG A 53 -3.67 -8.92 -8.75
C ARG A 53 -3.72 -9.37 -7.28
N ALA A 54 -4.50 -10.41 -6.98
CA ALA A 54 -4.57 -10.96 -5.63
C ALA A 54 -3.22 -11.53 -5.19
N LYS A 55 -2.54 -12.30 -6.04
CA LYS A 55 -1.19 -12.83 -5.78
C LYS A 55 -0.16 -11.73 -5.57
N ALA A 56 -0.19 -10.69 -6.40
CA ALA A 56 0.73 -9.56 -6.25
C ALA A 56 0.49 -8.79 -4.96
N PHE A 57 -0.78 -8.56 -4.59
CA PHE A 57 -1.13 -7.94 -3.32
C PHE A 57 -0.64 -8.78 -2.13
N ALA A 58 -0.90 -10.09 -2.14
CA ALA A 58 -0.42 -11.01 -1.12
C ALA A 58 1.12 -11.04 -1.05
N HIS A 59 1.80 -11.13 -2.21
CA HIS A 59 3.25 -11.11 -2.27
C HIS A 59 3.85 -9.84 -1.67
N ILE A 60 3.26 -8.68 -1.95
CA ILE A 60 3.67 -7.41 -1.35
C ILE A 60 3.50 -7.46 0.17
N LEU A 61 2.32 -7.82 0.68
CA LEU A 61 2.04 -7.79 2.11
C LEU A 61 2.87 -8.82 2.91
N HIS A 62 3.22 -9.95 2.30
CA HIS A 62 4.08 -10.94 2.94
C HIS A 62 5.56 -10.53 2.99
N ASN A 63 6.04 -9.71 2.03
CA ASN A 63 7.47 -9.47 1.84
C ASN A 63 7.90 -8.01 2.01
N ILE A 64 6.99 -7.05 1.98
CA ILE A 64 7.37 -5.64 2.16
C ILE A 64 8.04 -5.46 3.53
N PRO A 65 9.19 -4.74 3.61
CA PRO A 65 9.82 -4.44 4.89
C PRO A 65 8.84 -3.73 5.83
N ILE A 66 8.84 -4.13 7.10
CA ILE A 66 7.99 -3.55 8.14
C ILE A 66 8.85 -2.91 9.23
N ILE A 67 8.32 -1.89 9.88
CA ILE A 67 8.99 -1.15 10.95
C ILE A 67 7.98 -0.68 12.00
N ILE A 68 8.38 -0.69 13.26
CA ILE A 68 7.73 0.01 14.35
C ILE A 68 8.74 1.04 14.87
N ARG A 69 8.49 2.33 14.64
CA ARG A 69 9.39 3.40 15.06
C ARG A 69 9.20 3.72 16.53
N ASP A 70 10.20 4.39 17.09
CA ASP A 70 10.08 4.88 18.46
C ASP A 70 8.84 5.76 18.62
N GLU A 71 8.16 5.58 19.75
CA GLU A 71 6.95 6.32 20.13
C GLU A 71 5.70 6.08 19.27
N GLU A 72 5.78 5.33 18.18
CA GLU A 72 4.58 4.93 17.42
C GLU A 72 3.70 3.99 18.26
N LEU A 73 2.39 4.30 18.27
CA LEU A 73 1.34 3.48 18.90
C LEU A 73 0.45 2.83 17.84
N ILE A 74 0.39 3.42 16.64
CA ILE A 74 -0.33 2.91 15.46
C ILE A 74 0.72 2.49 14.44
N VAL A 75 0.65 1.25 13.99
CA VAL A 75 1.61 0.65 13.08
C VAL A 75 0.97 0.33 11.71
N GLY A 76 1.76 -0.06 10.73
CA GLY A 76 1.27 -0.41 9.39
C GLY A 76 1.82 0.50 8.29
N SER A 77 2.94 1.19 8.55
CA SER A 77 3.61 1.97 7.51
C SER A 77 4.03 1.09 6.35
N SER A 78 3.77 1.55 5.12
CA SER A 78 4.22 0.89 3.89
C SER A 78 5.67 1.26 3.51
N THR A 79 6.34 2.12 4.30
CA THR A 79 7.68 2.64 4.04
C THR A 79 8.55 2.58 5.29
N LEU A 80 9.86 2.41 5.11
CA LEU A 80 10.82 2.46 6.21
C LEU A 80 11.11 3.90 6.64
N ALA A 81 11.13 4.84 5.70
CA ALA A 81 11.27 6.26 6.02
C ALA A 81 9.95 6.85 6.56
N PRO A 82 9.98 7.77 7.55
CA PRO A 82 8.77 8.41 8.07
C PRO A 82 7.96 9.16 6.98
N ARG A 83 8.66 9.79 6.03
CA ARG A 83 8.08 10.42 4.83
C ARG A 83 8.51 9.63 3.59
N GLY A 84 8.28 8.33 3.61
CA GLY A 84 8.53 7.46 2.49
C GLY A 84 7.40 7.50 1.47
N CYS A 85 7.73 7.23 0.20
CA CYS A 85 6.79 7.04 -0.89
C CYS A 85 7.15 5.78 -1.66
N GLN A 86 6.20 4.88 -1.81
CA GLN A 86 6.33 3.72 -2.71
C GLN A 86 5.94 4.12 -4.14
N THR A 87 6.53 3.45 -5.13
CA THR A 87 6.18 3.65 -6.53
C THR A 87 5.25 2.55 -7.05
N PHE A 88 4.47 2.91 -8.06
CA PHE A 88 3.43 2.08 -8.67
C PHE A 88 3.67 1.95 -10.18
N PRO A 89 4.72 1.21 -10.58
CA PRO A 89 5.16 1.15 -11.98
C PRO A 89 4.10 0.57 -12.93
N GLU A 90 3.16 -0.22 -12.40
CA GLU A 90 2.05 -0.79 -13.15
C GLU A 90 1.07 0.27 -13.67
N TYR A 91 1.03 1.43 -13.04
CA TYR A 91 0.22 2.56 -13.51
C TYR A 91 1.01 3.47 -14.44
N SER A 92 2.16 3.95 -14.00
CA SER A 92 3.03 4.85 -14.74
C SER A 92 4.41 4.92 -14.08
N PHE A 93 5.48 4.98 -14.87
CA PHE A 93 6.82 5.15 -14.36
C PHE A 93 7.65 6.18 -15.17
N GLN A 94 7.23 6.52 -16.40
CA GLN A 94 8.04 7.34 -17.31
C GLN A 94 8.41 8.69 -16.69
N TRP A 95 7.47 9.34 -16.03
CA TRP A 95 7.71 10.60 -15.33
C TRP A 95 8.84 10.51 -14.30
N LEU A 96 8.97 9.37 -13.60
CA LEU A 96 10.02 9.15 -12.62
C LEU A 96 11.34 8.77 -13.28
N GLU A 97 11.30 7.98 -14.35
CA GLU A 97 12.49 7.61 -15.13
C GLU A 97 13.22 8.85 -15.65
N ASP A 98 12.45 9.81 -16.17
CA ASP A 98 12.99 11.07 -16.70
C ASP A 98 13.60 11.97 -15.62
N GLU A 99 13.16 11.80 -14.36
CA GLU A 99 13.57 12.65 -13.23
C GLU A 99 14.35 11.92 -12.12
N LEU A 100 14.71 10.66 -12.29
CA LEU A 100 15.41 9.88 -11.25
C LEU A 100 16.62 10.60 -10.67
N ASP A 101 17.35 11.35 -11.49
CA ASP A 101 18.57 12.06 -11.08
C ASP A 101 18.32 13.51 -10.67
N THR A 102 17.15 14.06 -10.91
CA THR A 102 16.83 15.49 -10.70
C THR A 102 15.69 15.75 -9.74
N VAL A 103 14.89 14.75 -9.40
CA VAL A 103 13.69 14.89 -8.54
C VAL A 103 14.02 15.51 -7.16
N ALA A 104 15.23 15.31 -6.64
CA ALA A 104 15.67 15.90 -5.38
C ALA A 104 15.93 17.42 -5.48
N THR A 105 16.06 17.96 -6.68
CA THR A 105 16.33 19.39 -6.92
C THR A 105 15.09 20.16 -7.36
N ARG A 106 13.93 19.54 -7.37
CA ARG A 106 12.66 20.21 -7.66
C ARG A 106 12.41 21.36 -6.69
N THR A 107 11.83 22.44 -7.16
CA THR A 107 11.41 23.56 -6.31
C THR A 107 10.14 23.25 -5.50
N ALA A 108 9.30 22.34 -6.00
CA ALA A 108 8.13 21.86 -5.32
C ALA A 108 8.19 20.33 -5.25
N ASP A 109 7.81 19.78 -4.11
CA ASP A 109 7.77 18.34 -3.83
C ASP A 109 9.07 17.58 -4.21
N PRO A 110 10.23 18.00 -3.68
CA PRO A 110 11.48 17.29 -3.89
C PRO A 110 11.48 15.97 -3.14
N PHE A 111 12.03 14.89 -3.75
CA PHE A 111 12.20 13.60 -3.13
C PHE A 111 13.65 13.13 -3.22
N TYR A 112 14.17 12.61 -2.12
CA TYR A 112 15.45 11.93 -2.14
C TYR A 112 15.29 10.50 -2.66
N ILE A 113 16.21 10.08 -3.52
CA ILE A 113 16.31 8.69 -4.00
C ILE A 113 17.77 8.26 -3.85
N ALA A 114 18.02 7.18 -3.10
CA ALA A 114 19.35 6.61 -3.00
C ALA A 114 19.80 6.01 -4.36
N GLU A 115 21.08 6.02 -4.66
CA GLU A 115 21.62 5.49 -5.93
C GLU A 115 21.28 4.02 -6.16
N GLU A 116 21.28 3.21 -5.10
CA GLU A 116 20.84 1.82 -5.14
C GLU A 116 19.36 1.71 -5.54
N THR A 117 18.52 2.54 -4.93
CA THR A 117 17.08 2.60 -5.24
C THR A 117 16.83 3.03 -6.70
N LYS A 118 17.60 3.99 -7.23
CA LYS A 118 17.54 4.37 -8.65
C LYS A 118 17.86 3.21 -9.55
N ALA A 119 18.93 2.47 -9.26
CA ALA A 119 19.31 1.29 -10.03
C ALA A 119 18.22 0.21 -10.01
N GLU A 120 17.64 -0.06 -8.85
CA GLU A 120 16.53 -1.01 -8.71
C GLU A 120 15.29 -0.58 -9.49
N LEU A 121 14.91 0.71 -9.44
CA LEU A 121 13.77 1.24 -10.19
C LEU A 121 14.00 1.16 -11.70
N ARG A 122 15.21 1.44 -12.20
CA ARG A 122 15.53 1.26 -13.63
C ARG A 122 15.34 -0.19 -14.09
N GLU A 123 15.69 -1.19 -13.26
CA GLU A 123 15.45 -2.61 -13.59
C GLU A 123 13.94 -2.95 -13.58
N VAL A 124 13.19 -2.42 -12.63
CA VAL A 124 11.74 -2.55 -12.57
C VAL A 124 11.08 -1.95 -13.81
N HIS A 125 11.47 -0.76 -14.20
CA HIS A 125 10.90 -0.03 -15.34
C HIS A 125 11.09 -0.78 -16.67
N LYS A 126 12.19 -1.51 -16.85
CA LYS A 126 12.41 -2.36 -18.04
C LYS A 126 11.29 -3.39 -18.24
N TYR A 127 10.80 -3.97 -17.15
CA TYR A 127 9.70 -4.95 -17.22
C TYR A 127 8.36 -4.28 -17.57
N TRP A 128 8.10 -3.11 -17.01
CA TRP A 128 6.81 -2.43 -17.16
C TRP A 128 6.67 -1.64 -18.46
N LYS A 129 7.74 -1.38 -19.16
CA LYS A 129 7.71 -0.68 -20.45
C LYS A 129 6.77 -1.37 -21.44
N GLY A 130 5.80 -0.64 -21.97
CA GLY A 130 4.75 -1.16 -22.84
C GLY A 130 3.61 -1.92 -22.12
N LYS A 131 3.60 -1.93 -20.75
CA LYS A 131 2.63 -2.72 -19.97
C LYS A 131 1.86 -1.85 -18.95
N THR A 132 2.10 -0.55 -18.89
CA THR A 132 1.49 0.34 -17.90
C THR A 132 0.08 0.78 -18.29
N THR A 133 -0.71 1.15 -17.30
CA THR A 133 -2.05 1.71 -17.55
C THR A 133 -1.98 3.02 -18.32
N SER A 134 -0.98 3.87 -18.04
CA SER A 134 -0.81 5.15 -18.75
C SER A 134 -0.45 4.96 -20.22
N GLU A 135 0.47 4.04 -20.56
CA GLU A 135 0.80 3.73 -21.95
C GLU A 135 -0.40 3.13 -22.70
N LEU A 136 -1.15 2.23 -22.05
CA LEU A 136 -2.37 1.68 -22.62
C LEU A 136 -3.40 2.79 -22.89
N ALA A 137 -3.67 3.66 -21.92
CA ALA A 137 -4.61 4.78 -22.09
C ALA A 137 -4.17 5.70 -23.22
N THR A 138 -2.89 6.05 -23.28
CA THR A 138 -2.31 6.90 -24.33
C THR A 138 -2.44 6.25 -25.73
N SER A 139 -2.32 4.92 -25.82
CA SER A 139 -2.45 4.22 -27.10
C SER A 139 -3.83 4.30 -27.73
N TYR A 140 -4.86 4.63 -26.97
CA TYR A 140 -6.23 4.88 -27.46
C TYR A 140 -6.51 6.34 -27.81
N MET A 141 -5.57 7.25 -27.54
CA MET A 141 -5.77 8.67 -27.86
C MET A 141 -5.47 8.96 -29.33
N ALA A 142 -6.25 9.89 -29.91
CA ALA A 142 -5.96 10.41 -31.23
C ALA A 142 -4.64 11.21 -31.23
N PRO A 143 -3.84 11.20 -32.31
CA PRO A 143 -2.58 11.94 -32.38
C PRO A 143 -2.72 13.43 -32.06
N GLU A 144 -3.84 14.04 -32.46
CA GLU A 144 -4.14 15.43 -32.18
C GLU A 144 -4.35 15.70 -30.68
N ALA A 145 -4.92 14.74 -29.94
CA ALA A 145 -5.07 14.83 -28.50
C ALA A 145 -3.72 14.74 -27.80
N ILE A 146 -2.84 13.84 -28.23
CA ILE A 146 -1.47 13.71 -27.72
C ILE A 146 -0.70 15.02 -27.97
N LEU A 147 -0.77 15.55 -29.18
CA LEU A 147 -0.12 16.82 -29.52
C LEU A 147 -0.62 17.99 -28.65
N ALA A 148 -1.93 18.03 -28.36
CA ALA A 148 -2.51 19.05 -27.49
C ALA A 148 -2.04 18.92 -26.03
N ILE A 149 -1.86 17.68 -25.53
CA ILE A 149 -1.26 17.42 -24.21
C ILE A 149 0.20 17.89 -24.17
N ASP A 150 1.00 17.55 -25.16
CA ASP A 150 2.41 17.91 -25.26
C ASP A 150 2.61 19.44 -25.30
N HIS A 151 1.65 20.14 -25.87
CA HIS A 151 1.62 21.62 -25.88
C HIS A 151 0.90 22.25 -24.69
N ASN A 152 0.54 21.49 -23.67
CA ASN A 152 -0.16 21.95 -22.47
C ASN A 152 -1.49 22.69 -22.75
N ILE A 153 -2.19 22.37 -23.85
CA ILE A 153 -3.51 22.91 -24.16
C ILE A 153 -4.56 22.37 -23.18
N PHE A 154 -4.42 21.10 -22.80
CA PHE A 154 -5.16 20.50 -21.70
C PHE A 154 -4.34 19.38 -21.06
N THR A 155 -4.68 19.02 -19.82
CA THR A 155 -4.12 17.86 -19.13
C THR A 155 -5.17 16.76 -19.00
N PRO A 156 -4.86 15.50 -19.35
CA PRO A 156 -5.74 14.40 -19.02
C PRO A 156 -5.79 14.25 -17.49
N GLY A 157 -6.88 13.69 -16.98
CA GLY A 157 -6.99 13.43 -15.55
C GLY A 157 -5.86 12.57 -15.02
N ASN A 158 -5.40 12.86 -13.80
CA ASN A 158 -4.30 12.14 -13.14
C ASN A 158 -4.50 10.63 -13.02
N TYR A 159 -5.72 10.14 -13.19
CA TYR A 159 -6.06 8.71 -13.09
C TYR A 159 -5.36 7.80 -14.09
N PHE A 160 -4.82 8.34 -15.17
CA PHE A 160 -4.00 7.57 -16.11
C PHE A 160 -2.61 7.25 -15.55
N TYR A 161 -2.09 8.10 -14.67
CA TYR A 161 -0.73 8.02 -14.16
C TYR A 161 -0.65 7.42 -12.76
N ASN A 162 -1.75 7.44 -12.00
CA ASN A 162 -1.76 6.96 -10.63
C ASN A 162 -3.10 6.33 -10.28
N GLY A 163 -3.46 5.23 -10.42
CA GLY A 163 -4.73 4.56 -10.12
C GLY A 163 -5.78 5.37 -9.33
N VAL A 164 -7.02 5.05 -9.50
CA VAL A 164 -8.13 5.69 -8.78
C VAL A 164 -8.16 5.22 -7.34
N GLY A 165 -7.95 6.14 -6.38
CA GLY A 165 -8.00 5.88 -4.94
C GLY A 165 -9.25 6.43 -4.24
N HIS A 166 -10.17 7.06 -4.97
CA HIS A 166 -11.38 7.68 -4.41
C HIS A 166 -12.51 6.65 -4.25
N VAL A 167 -12.32 5.71 -3.32
CA VAL A 167 -13.33 4.72 -2.99
C VAL A 167 -13.72 4.85 -1.52
N THR A 168 -14.99 4.69 -1.21
CA THR A 168 -15.48 4.58 0.17
C THR A 168 -15.50 3.12 0.57
N VAL A 169 -14.68 2.78 1.56
CA VAL A 169 -14.60 1.43 2.09
C VAL A 169 -15.78 1.17 3.03
N LYS A 170 -16.33 -0.04 3.01
CA LYS A 170 -17.39 -0.47 3.93
C LYS A 170 -16.80 -0.81 5.32
N TYR A 171 -16.30 0.19 6.01
CA TYR A 171 -15.67 0.04 7.33
C TYR A 171 -16.55 -0.65 8.36
N GLU A 172 -17.86 -0.36 8.34
CA GLU A 172 -18.84 -0.95 9.25
C GLU A 172 -18.75 -2.48 9.27
N GLU A 173 -18.67 -3.10 8.09
CA GLU A 173 -18.59 -4.55 7.99
C GLU A 173 -17.26 -5.10 8.51
N VAL A 174 -16.15 -4.48 8.13
CA VAL A 174 -14.81 -4.89 8.59
C VAL A 174 -14.69 -4.73 10.11
N LEU A 175 -15.19 -3.63 10.67
CA LEU A 175 -15.18 -3.40 12.11
C LEU A 175 -16.05 -4.40 12.88
N ALA A 176 -17.17 -4.84 12.28
CA ALA A 176 -18.08 -5.78 12.92
C ALA A 176 -17.56 -7.23 12.91
N ILE A 177 -17.12 -7.72 11.74
CA ILE A 177 -16.81 -9.16 11.55
C ILE A 177 -15.34 -9.46 11.23
N GLY A 178 -14.54 -8.44 10.93
CA GLY A 178 -13.14 -8.61 10.50
C GLY A 178 -13.00 -9.32 9.15
N TYR A 179 -11.76 -9.51 8.73
CA TYR A 179 -11.48 -10.21 7.47
C TYR A 179 -11.76 -11.71 7.54
N GLU A 180 -11.65 -12.34 8.71
CA GLU A 180 -12.09 -13.75 8.89
C GLU A 180 -13.58 -13.93 8.56
N GLY A 181 -14.42 -12.97 8.97
CA GLY A 181 -15.84 -12.99 8.63
C GLY A 181 -16.11 -12.76 7.14
N ILE A 182 -15.31 -11.93 6.47
CA ILE A 182 -15.39 -11.73 5.02
C ILE A 182 -14.94 -12.99 4.28
N ILE A 183 -13.84 -13.62 4.71
CA ILE A 183 -13.37 -14.92 4.17
C ILE A 183 -14.46 -15.96 4.30
N ALA A 184 -15.10 -16.10 5.47
CA ALA A 184 -16.16 -17.07 5.67
C ALA A 184 -17.36 -16.84 4.74
N LYS A 185 -17.74 -15.58 4.48
CA LYS A 185 -18.80 -15.26 3.50
C LYS A 185 -18.37 -15.64 2.07
N ALA A 186 -17.15 -15.30 1.67
CA ALA A 186 -16.64 -15.61 0.35
C ALA A 186 -16.51 -17.13 0.14
N GLN A 187 -16.05 -17.85 1.15
CA GLN A 187 -15.95 -19.32 1.12
C GLN A 187 -17.33 -19.97 0.97
N LYS A 188 -18.32 -19.52 1.75
CA LYS A 188 -19.69 -20.01 1.62
C LYS A 188 -20.24 -19.82 0.21
N GLU A 189 -20.07 -18.62 -0.38
CA GLU A 189 -20.49 -18.35 -1.75
C GLU A 189 -19.73 -19.22 -2.78
N LEU A 190 -18.45 -19.53 -2.51
CA LEU A 190 -17.64 -20.40 -3.36
C LEU A 190 -18.13 -21.86 -3.30
N ASP A 191 -18.46 -22.36 -2.12
CA ASP A 191 -18.97 -23.72 -1.91
C ASP A 191 -20.36 -23.91 -2.55
N GLU A 192 -21.15 -22.84 -2.65
CA GLU A 192 -22.47 -22.83 -3.29
C GLU A 192 -22.41 -22.63 -4.81
N CYS A 193 -21.22 -22.34 -5.40
CA CYS A 193 -21.06 -22.17 -6.84
C CYS A 193 -21.32 -23.49 -7.60
N ASN A 194 -22.16 -23.42 -8.63
CA ASN A 194 -22.40 -24.56 -9.51
C ASN A 194 -21.46 -24.53 -10.72
N VAL A 195 -20.69 -25.58 -10.90
CA VAL A 195 -19.73 -25.71 -12.05
C VAL A 195 -20.43 -25.65 -13.41
N GLY A 196 -21.73 -25.98 -13.48
CA GLY A 196 -22.52 -25.88 -14.69
C GLY A 196 -22.95 -24.47 -15.09
N ASP A 197 -22.76 -23.48 -14.22
CA ASP A 197 -23.16 -22.09 -14.51
C ASP A 197 -22.16 -21.43 -15.46
N GLY A 198 -22.66 -20.66 -16.43
CA GLY A 198 -21.83 -20.03 -17.45
C GLY A 198 -20.83 -18.99 -16.93
N ASP A 199 -21.05 -18.47 -15.72
CA ASP A 199 -20.19 -17.50 -15.04
C ASP A 199 -19.33 -18.11 -13.92
N TYR A 200 -19.43 -19.43 -13.69
CA TYR A 200 -18.71 -20.14 -12.63
C TYR A 200 -17.23 -19.76 -12.55
N ALA A 201 -16.52 -19.86 -13.67
CA ALA A 201 -15.08 -19.60 -13.70
C ALA A 201 -14.72 -18.14 -13.33
N LYS A 202 -15.59 -17.19 -13.62
CA LYS A 202 -15.42 -15.79 -13.25
C LYS A 202 -15.72 -15.57 -11.77
N LYS A 203 -16.82 -16.13 -11.29
CA LYS A 203 -17.28 -16.00 -9.89
C LYS A 203 -16.30 -16.69 -8.94
N SER A 204 -15.90 -17.93 -9.22
CA SER A 204 -14.97 -18.69 -8.37
C SER A 204 -13.61 -17.99 -8.24
N ARG A 205 -13.02 -17.56 -9.35
CA ARG A 205 -11.74 -16.83 -9.32
C ARG A 205 -11.82 -15.50 -8.56
N PHE A 206 -12.94 -14.80 -8.66
CA PHE A 206 -13.14 -13.58 -7.89
C PHE A 206 -13.20 -13.86 -6.39
N LEU A 207 -13.95 -14.88 -5.97
CA LEU A 207 -14.09 -15.28 -4.55
C LEU A 207 -12.77 -15.78 -3.99
N GLU A 208 -12.03 -16.60 -4.73
CA GLU A 208 -10.66 -17.01 -4.38
C GLU A 208 -9.72 -15.83 -4.21
N ALA A 209 -9.80 -14.85 -5.11
CA ALA A 209 -9.00 -13.62 -5.03
C ALA A 209 -9.36 -12.77 -3.80
N VAL A 210 -10.65 -12.72 -3.42
CA VAL A 210 -11.10 -12.05 -2.17
C VAL A 210 -10.51 -12.76 -0.95
N ILE A 211 -10.63 -14.09 -0.87
CA ILE A 211 -10.10 -14.90 0.24
C ILE A 211 -8.58 -14.67 0.37
N MET A 212 -7.84 -14.79 -0.73
CA MET A 212 -6.40 -14.60 -0.75
C MET A 212 -6.01 -13.18 -0.28
N SER A 213 -6.71 -12.16 -0.76
CA SER A 213 -6.42 -10.77 -0.40
C SER A 213 -6.70 -10.49 1.08
N CYS A 214 -7.82 -10.99 1.59
CA CYS A 214 -8.17 -10.84 3.01
C CYS A 214 -7.18 -11.57 3.92
N GLN A 215 -6.77 -12.79 3.55
CA GLN A 215 -5.77 -13.56 4.30
C GLN A 215 -4.43 -12.82 4.34
N ALA A 216 -3.99 -12.27 3.22
CA ALA A 216 -2.73 -11.51 3.15
C ALA A 216 -2.72 -10.27 4.08
N VAL A 217 -3.86 -9.60 4.25
CA VAL A 217 -3.98 -8.48 5.21
C VAL A 217 -3.89 -8.97 6.66
N ILE A 218 -4.49 -10.12 6.96
CA ILE A 218 -4.36 -10.76 8.29
C ILE A 218 -2.89 -11.11 8.55
N ASP A 219 -2.23 -11.76 7.61
CA ASP A 219 -0.82 -12.16 7.72
C ASP A 219 0.10 -10.94 7.91
N TYR A 220 -0.18 -9.85 7.21
CA TYR A 220 0.55 -8.59 7.37
C TYR A 220 0.43 -8.02 8.79
N ALA A 221 -0.78 -8.04 9.37
CA ALA A 221 -0.99 -7.61 10.74
C ALA A 221 -0.25 -8.53 11.73
N HIS A 222 -0.25 -9.84 11.50
CA HIS A 222 0.49 -10.80 12.34
C HIS A 222 2.00 -10.58 12.29
N ARG A 223 2.58 -10.20 11.14
CA ARG A 223 4.00 -9.81 11.04
C ARG A 223 4.33 -8.62 11.97
N TYR A 224 3.43 -7.65 12.08
CA TYR A 224 3.59 -6.54 13.02
C TYR A 224 3.43 -6.99 14.47
N ALA A 225 2.53 -7.93 14.75
CA ALA A 225 2.39 -8.50 16.10
C ALA A 225 3.69 -9.17 16.55
N GLU A 226 4.26 -10.02 15.70
CA GLU A 226 5.53 -10.71 15.97
C GLU A 226 6.69 -9.73 16.16
N LEU A 227 6.79 -8.70 15.32
CA LEU A 227 7.80 -7.66 15.45
C LEU A 227 7.66 -6.90 16.78
N ALA A 228 6.43 -6.54 17.16
CA ALA A 228 6.17 -5.83 18.41
C ALA A 228 6.51 -6.69 19.64
N GLU A 229 6.21 -7.99 19.62
CA GLU A 229 6.60 -8.94 20.67
C GLU A 229 8.12 -9.05 20.80
N GLN A 230 8.83 -9.19 19.69
CA GLN A 230 10.29 -9.24 19.67
C GLN A 230 10.93 -7.96 20.25
N MET A 231 10.39 -6.79 19.84
CA MET A 231 10.85 -5.50 20.37
C MET A 231 10.53 -5.37 21.88
N ALA A 232 9.35 -5.81 22.32
CA ALA A 232 8.97 -5.79 23.74
C ALA A 232 9.89 -6.67 24.59
N TYR A 233 10.31 -7.83 24.06
CA TYR A 233 11.26 -8.70 24.78
C TYR A 233 12.62 -8.03 25.00
N GLN A 234 13.08 -7.22 24.07
CA GLN A 234 14.36 -6.50 24.16
C GLN A 234 14.26 -5.16 24.88
N CYS A 235 13.04 -4.60 25.03
CA CYS A 235 12.82 -3.27 25.59
C CYS A 235 13.04 -3.24 27.09
N GLN A 236 13.89 -2.28 27.56
CA GLN A 236 14.18 -2.07 28.97
C GLN A 236 13.22 -1.06 29.62
N ASP A 237 12.64 -0.15 28.84
CA ASP A 237 11.64 0.80 29.34
C ASP A 237 10.31 0.09 29.58
N PRO A 238 9.81 0.03 30.82
CA PRO A 238 8.59 -0.70 31.15
C PRO A 238 7.34 -0.10 30.47
N THR A 239 7.31 1.22 30.26
CA THR A 239 6.20 1.90 29.59
C THR A 239 6.16 1.51 28.12
N ARG A 240 7.30 1.65 27.43
CA ARG A 240 7.40 1.27 26.01
C ARG A 240 7.16 -0.21 25.80
N LYS A 241 7.67 -1.06 26.68
CA LYS A 241 7.41 -2.50 26.65
C LYS A 241 5.91 -2.81 26.69
N GLN A 242 5.17 -2.16 27.59
CA GLN A 242 3.72 -2.34 27.69
C GLN A 242 2.99 -1.86 26.44
N GLU A 243 3.42 -0.74 25.84
CA GLU A 243 2.88 -0.25 24.57
C GLU A 243 3.11 -1.24 23.41
N LEU A 244 4.31 -1.80 23.29
CA LEU A 244 4.64 -2.81 22.28
C LEU A 244 3.82 -4.08 22.45
N LEU A 245 3.60 -4.56 23.68
CA LEU A 245 2.70 -5.69 23.95
C LEU A 245 1.25 -5.38 23.58
N GLN A 246 0.81 -4.14 23.78
CA GLN A 246 -0.52 -3.70 23.35
C GLN A 246 -0.64 -3.66 21.82
N ILE A 247 0.38 -3.18 21.12
CA ILE A 247 0.45 -3.22 19.64
C ILE A 247 0.37 -4.66 19.16
N ALA A 248 1.15 -5.58 19.75
CA ALA A 248 1.13 -7.01 19.41
C ALA A 248 -0.27 -7.61 19.59
N SER A 249 -0.91 -7.36 20.74
CA SER A 249 -2.26 -7.83 21.03
C SER A 249 -3.30 -7.28 20.05
N ASN A 250 -3.20 -6.01 19.69
CA ASN A 250 -4.08 -5.38 18.72
C ASN A 250 -3.90 -6.01 17.33
N CYS A 251 -2.66 -6.13 16.85
CA CYS A 251 -2.36 -6.68 15.53
C CYS A 251 -2.67 -8.18 15.40
N THR A 252 -2.61 -8.95 16.50
CA THR A 252 -3.08 -10.34 16.53
C THR A 252 -4.59 -10.44 16.34
N ARG A 253 -5.34 -9.44 16.82
CA ARG A 253 -6.80 -9.47 16.76
C ARG A 253 -7.35 -8.78 15.51
N VAL A 254 -6.93 -7.58 15.23
CA VAL A 254 -7.43 -6.77 14.12
C VAL A 254 -6.37 -6.63 13.04
N PRO A 255 -6.72 -6.73 11.76
CA PRO A 255 -8.08 -6.77 11.20
C PRO A 255 -8.68 -8.18 11.02
N ALA A 256 -8.05 -9.25 11.55
CA ALA A 256 -8.56 -10.61 11.42
C ALA A 256 -10.01 -10.72 11.96
N LYS A 257 -10.22 -10.25 13.18
CA LYS A 257 -11.53 -10.24 13.86
C LYS A 257 -12.07 -8.82 14.00
N GLY A 258 -13.36 -8.71 14.22
CA GLY A 258 -14.00 -7.43 14.49
C GLY A 258 -13.37 -6.68 15.68
N ALA A 259 -13.35 -5.35 15.59
CA ALA A 259 -12.85 -4.48 16.65
C ALA A 259 -13.76 -4.55 17.89
N ARG A 260 -13.18 -4.35 19.09
CA ARG A 260 -13.95 -4.33 20.36
C ARG A 260 -14.26 -2.91 20.81
N ASN A 261 -13.39 -1.99 20.48
CA ASN A 261 -13.45 -0.58 20.83
C ASN A 261 -12.65 0.23 19.83
N PHE A 262 -12.69 1.53 20.01
CA PHE A 262 -11.88 2.46 19.23
C PHE A 262 -10.40 2.37 19.60
#